data_60561de40869a97a1abc76744d8abbfd
#
_entry.id   60561de40869a97a1abc76744d8abbfd
#
_cell.length_a   1.000
_cell.length_b   1.000
_cell.length_c   1.000
_cell.angle_alpha   90.00
_cell.angle_beta   90.00
_cell.angle_gamma   90.00
#
_symmetry.space_group_name_H-M   'P 1'
#
loop_
_entity.id
_entity.type
_entity.pdbx_description
1 polymer ?
#
loop_
_entity_poly.entity_id
_entity_poly.type
_entity_poly.pdbx_seq_one_letter_code
_entity_poly.pdbx_strand_id
1 'polypeptide(L)'
;IKKYEYALNLDDENKDEAYINSQLGWCNRQLGEYKKAIKYHKKSKKLGRNDVWINVEIGMCYAKLEEYEKAIENYLVAYEMDRDDLLTLTELGWVYDAMEKYDDAIEFLLKAEKLGRDDEWINTEIGLNLGRSGKTQEGIERLEKSLTMVEDDDIEQKIFINSEIGWLYGRLEEPNVEAALRYLTVAKELGRDDEWLNSELGFELGYNPDTKEEALKHFERAIELGRNDAWVWEMRGTLLLDLEKYEEALDSFKKAYALNDDGWYLYSMGRCLRRLERYEEAIKVLLKSRQISLDEEDVVDGEDLELAFSYIGIGDKEKAEEYLKSAREAIEKQGTLNDYIQEEINEIEKGILSLTRLS
;
A
#
# COMPACT_ATOMS: atom_id res chain seq x y z
N ILE A 1 -13.86 38.38 -12.01
CA ILE A 1 -12.60 39.12 -11.79
C ILE A 1 -12.72 40.56 -12.34
N LYS A 2 -12.83 40.79 -13.66
CA LYS A 2 -12.83 42.14 -14.27
C LYS A 2 -13.79 43.12 -13.61
N LYS A 3 -15.00 42.68 -13.20
CA LYS A 3 -15.97 43.59 -12.52
C LYS A 3 -15.47 44.01 -11.12
N TYR A 4 -14.85 43.12 -10.37
CA TYR A 4 -14.31 43.41 -9.05
C TYR A 4 -13.03 44.29 -9.14
N GLU A 5 -12.16 44.04 -10.13
CA GLU A 5 -10.99 44.86 -10.41
C GLU A 5 -11.41 46.27 -10.81
N TYR A 6 -12.47 46.43 -11.63
CA TYR A 6 -13.05 47.70 -11.97
C TYR A 6 -13.58 48.43 -10.72
N ALA A 7 -14.34 47.72 -9.86
CA ALA A 7 -14.87 48.24 -8.61
C ALA A 7 -13.76 48.75 -7.66
N LEU A 8 -12.63 48.03 -7.61
CA LEU A 8 -11.46 48.50 -6.81
C LEU A 8 -10.89 49.83 -7.30
N ASN A 9 -10.96 50.11 -8.60
CA ASN A 9 -10.40 51.28 -9.23
C ASN A 9 -11.37 52.47 -9.26
N LEU A 10 -12.63 52.29 -8.83
CA LEU A 10 -13.55 53.41 -8.67
C LEU A 10 -13.13 54.28 -7.50
N ASP A 11 -13.24 55.59 -7.69
CA ASP A 11 -13.06 56.58 -6.62
C ASP A 11 -14.41 56.75 -5.88
N ASP A 12 -14.75 55.75 -5.07
CA ASP A 12 -15.99 55.71 -4.29
C ASP A 12 -15.64 55.46 -2.82
N GLU A 13 -15.90 56.47 -1.98
CA GLU A 13 -15.64 56.42 -0.53
C GLU A 13 -16.47 55.34 0.19
N ASN A 14 -17.55 54.84 -0.42
CA ASN A 14 -18.42 53.83 0.16
C ASN A 14 -18.10 52.40 -0.31
N LYS A 15 -17.05 52.19 -1.13
CA LYS A 15 -16.66 50.88 -1.57
C LYS A 15 -16.14 50.02 -0.42
N ASP A 16 -16.66 48.82 -0.29
CA ASP A 16 -16.12 47.81 0.64
C ASP A 16 -14.92 47.12 0.02
N GLU A 17 -13.75 47.68 0.18
CA GLU A 17 -12.51 47.14 -0.32
C GLU A 17 -12.20 45.75 0.28
N ALA A 18 -12.57 45.52 1.53
CA ALA A 18 -12.36 44.22 2.17
C ALA A 18 -13.21 43.13 1.48
N TYR A 19 -14.47 43.43 1.24
CA TYR A 19 -15.38 42.53 0.51
C TYR A 19 -14.90 42.30 -0.93
N ILE A 20 -14.57 43.34 -1.68
CA ILE A 20 -14.11 43.23 -3.06
C ILE A 20 -12.85 42.35 -3.16
N ASN A 21 -11.86 42.56 -2.26
CA ASN A 21 -10.67 41.72 -2.22
C ASN A 21 -11.01 40.26 -1.88
N SER A 22 -11.97 40.00 -0.97
CA SER A 22 -12.40 38.63 -0.67
C SER A 22 -13.01 37.95 -1.87
N GLN A 23 -13.84 38.62 -2.66
CA GLN A 23 -14.43 38.10 -3.88
C GLN A 23 -13.37 37.84 -4.98
N LEU A 24 -12.38 38.72 -5.10
CA LEU A 24 -11.25 38.52 -6.00
C LEU A 24 -10.43 37.30 -5.58
N GLY A 25 -10.24 37.10 -4.28
CA GLY A 25 -9.59 35.89 -3.76
C GLY A 25 -10.35 34.63 -4.16
N TRP A 26 -11.65 34.58 -3.87
CA TRP A 26 -12.51 33.46 -4.25
C TRP A 26 -12.51 33.18 -5.75
N CYS A 27 -12.67 34.22 -6.58
CA CYS A 27 -12.61 34.04 -8.04
C CYS A 27 -11.28 33.48 -8.53
N ASN A 28 -10.15 33.94 -7.95
CA ASN A 28 -8.83 33.41 -8.33
C ASN A 28 -8.66 31.95 -7.87
N ARG A 29 -9.18 31.55 -6.68
CA ARG A 29 -9.19 30.16 -6.24
C ARG A 29 -9.95 29.26 -7.23
N GLN A 30 -11.15 29.71 -7.67
CA GLN A 30 -11.94 28.96 -8.68
C GLN A 30 -11.21 28.79 -10.02
N LEU A 31 -10.28 29.67 -10.35
CA LEU A 31 -9.43 29.58 -11.55
C LEU A 31 -8.11 28.82 -11.33
N GLY A 32 -7.91 28.25 -10.13
CA GLY A 32 -6.65 27.57 -9.78
C GLY A 32 -5.47 28.50 -9.50
N GLU A 33 -5.69 29.83 -9.47
CA GLU A 33 -4.67 30.82 -9.20
C GLU A 33 -4.44 31.00 -7.69
N TYR A 34 -4.12 29.92 -6.99
CA TYR A 34 -4.12 29.85 -5.51
C TYR A 34 -3.22 30.91 -4.86
N LYS A 35 -2.01 31.17 -5.38
CA LYS A 35 -1.10 32.19 -4.85
C LYS A 35 -1.70 33.60 -4.95
N LYS A 36 -2.43 33.89 -6.03
CA LYS A 36 -3.14 35.18 -6.17
C LYS A 36 -4.33 35.26 -5.23
N ALA A 37 -5.09 34.15 -5.10
CA ALA A 37 -6.19 34.08 -4.15
C ALA A 37 -5.75 34.39 -2.72
N ILE A 38 -4.68 33.74 -2.25
CA ILE A 38 -4.09 34.03 -0.92
C ILE A 38 -3.74 35.52 -0.75
N LYS A 39 -3.14 36.12 -1.78
CA LYS A 39 -2.76 37.54 -1.73
C LYS A 39 -3.99 38.43 -1.52
N TYR A 40 -5.07 38.17 -2.28
CA TYR A 40 -6.31 38.93 -2.16
C TYR A 40 -7.02 38.68 -0.82
N HIS A 41 -7.13 37.43 -0.37
CA HIS A 41 -7.71 37.11 0.94
C HIS A 41 -6.92 37.75 2.09
N LYS A 42 -5.58 37.71 2.06
CA LYS A 42 -4.72 38.36 3.05
C LYS A 42 -4.89 39.91 3.03
N LYS A 43 -5.12 40.49 1.85
CA LYS A 43 -5.43 41.91 1.74
C LYS A 43 -6.80 42.21 2.35
N SER A 44 -7.82 41.41 2.06
CA SER A 44 -9.14 41.53 2.68
C SER A 44 -9.06 41.45 4.21
N LYS A 45 -8.29 40.51 4.74
CA LYS A 45 -8.05 40.36 6.18
C LYS A 45 -7.40 41.60 6.81
N LYS A 46 -6.40 42.18 6.14
CA LYS A 46 -5.75 43.44 6.59
C LYS A 46 -6.69 44.63 6.59
N LEU A 47 -7.71 44.63 5.74
CA LEU A 47 -8.75 45.66 5.66
C LEU A 47 -9.90 45.41 6.65
N GLY A 48 -9.75 44.46 7.57
CA GLY A 48 -10.68 44.25 8.68
C GLY A 48 -11.63 43.06 8.51
N ARG A 49 -11.66 42.38 7.36
CA ARG A 49 -12.47 41.19 7.18
C ARG A 49 -11.71 39.95 7.62
N ASN A 50 -11.80 39.62 8.90
CA ASN A 50 -11.20 38.44 9.48
C ASN A 50 -12.31 37.57 10.11
N ASP A 51 -12.97 36.77 9.31
CA ASP A 51 -14.05 35.85 9.67
C ASP A 51 -13.64 34.38 9.38
N VAL A 52 -14.47 33.42 9.79
CA VAL A 52 -14.28 31.97 9.55
C VAL A 52 -14.03 31.73 8.07
N TRP A 53 -14.92 32.27 7.21
CA TRP A 53 -14.87 32.05 5.78
C TRP A 53 -13.52 32.47 5.14
N ILE A 54 -12.98 33.64 5.48
CA ILE A 54 -11.69 34.12 4.96
C ILE A 54 -10.54 33.18 5.34
N ASN A 55 -10.55 32.69 6.58
CA ASN A 55 -9.49 31.78 7.05
C ASN A 55 -9.60 30.40 6.37
N VAL A 56 -10.81 29.88 6.19
CA VAL A 56 -11.05 28.64 5.43
C VAL A 56 -10.60 28.79 3.97
N GLU A 57 -10.94 29.89 3.28
CA GLU A 57 -10.52 30.15 1.90
C GLU A 57 -9.00 30.20 1.74
N ILE A 58 -8.30 30.81 2.71
CA ILE A 58 -6.83 30.83 2.72
C ILE A 58 -6.29 29.41 2.95
N GLY A 59 -6.86 28.67 3.90
CA GLY A 59 -6.51 27.29 4.19
C GLY A 59 -6.66 26.39 2.96
N MET A 60 -7.81 26.44 2.27
CA MET A 60 -8.06 25.70 1.04
C MET A 60 -7.03 26.02 -0.06
N CYS A 61 -6.64 27.29 -0.20
CA CYS A 61 -5.63 27.65 -1.17
C CYS A 61 -4.26 27.07 -0.82
N TYR A 62 -3.87 27.05 0.46
CA TYR A 62 -2.63 26.43 0.88
C TYR A 62 -2.68 24.91 0.72
N ALA A 63 -3.80 24.26 1.05
CA ALA A 63 -4.00 22.84 0.87
C ALA A 63 -3.84 22.42 -0.62
N LYS A 64 -4.39 23.20 -1.56
CA LYS A 64 -4.21 22.99 -3.01
C LYS A 64 -2.78 23.25 -3.51
N LEU A 65 -1.96 23.94 -2.73
CA LEU A 65 -0.52 24.12 -2.97
C LEU A 65 0.32 23.09 -2.22
N GLU A 66 -0.30 22.12 -1.55
CA GLU A 66 0.34 21.09 -0.71
C GLU A 66 1.15 21.69 0.46
N GLU A 67 0.86 22.96 0.82
CA GLU A 67 1.44 23.64 1.97
C GLU A 67 0.57 23.36 3.22
N TYR A 68 0.49 22.08 3.61
CA TYR A 68 -0.50 21.56 4.58
C TYR A 68 -0.38 22.19 5.97
N GLU A 69 0.81 22.45 6.48
CA GLU A 69 1.00 23.12 7.77
C GLU A 69 0.37 24.50 7.79
N LYS A 70 0.53 25.27 6.68
CA LYS A 70 -0.10 26.59 6.57
C LYS A 70 -1.60 26.51 6.39
N ALA A 71 -2.09 25.47 5.74
CA ALA A 71 -3.53 25.19 5.66
C ALA A 71 -4.11 24.98 7.06
N ILE A 72 -3.49 24.10 7.85
CA ILE A 72 -3.89 23.81 9.24
C ILE A 72 -3.86 25.07 10.09
N GLU A 73 -2.79 25.89 10.02
CA GLU A 73 -2.72 27.16 10.76
C GLU A 73 -3.95 28.05 10.51
N ASN A 74 -4.38 28.16 9.25
CA ASN A 74 -5.54 28.99 8.90
C ASN A 74 -6.86 28.32 9.29
N TYR A 75 -7.00 27.01 9.11
CA TYR A 75 -8.19 26.27 9.55
C TYR A 75 -8.34 26.29 11.09
N LEU A 76 -7.25 26.18 11.84
CA LEU A 76 -7.31 26.30 13.30
C LEU A 76 -7.72 27.71 13.75
N VAL A 77 -7.31 28.77 13.04
CA VAL A 77 -7.83 30.13 13.28
C VAL A 77 -9.34 30.19 13.02
N ALA A 78 -9.83 29.55 11.95
CA ALA A 78 -11.26 29.46 11.68
C ALA A 78 -11.99 28.66 12.77
N TYR A 79 -11.45 27.52 13.16
CA TYR A 79 -11.99 26.66 14.22
C TYR A 79 -12.10 27.36 15.59
N GLU A 80 -11.11 28.17 15.96
CA GLU A 80 -11.18 28.97 17.19
C GLU A 80 -12.22 30.09 17.15
N MET A 81 -12.62 30.56 15.94
CA MET A 81 -13.70 31.51 15.75
C MET A 81 -15.08 30.85 15.80
N ASP A 82 -15.21 29.67 15.23
CA ASP A 82 -16.43 28.86 15.24
C ASP A 82 -16.06 27.37 15.26
N ARG A 83 -16.21 26.74 16.42
CA ARG A 83 -15.87 25.34 16.64
C ARG A 83 -16.87 24.36 16.02
N ASP A 84 -18.03 24.84 15.64
CA ASP A 84 -19.12 24.06 15.09
C ASP A 84 -19.25 24.27 13.57
N ASP A 85 -18.33 25.02 12.93
CA ASP A 85 -18.31 25.16 11.48
C ASP A 85 -17.94 23.85 10.79
N LEU A 86 -18.94 23.22 10.19
CA LEU A 86 -18.80 21.91 9.54
C LEU A 86 -17.75 21.90 8.42
N LEU A 87 -17.62 23.01 7.67
CA LEU A 87 -16.63 23.10 6.60
C LEU A 87 -15.21 23.11 7.17
N THR A 88 -14.97 23.91 8.22
CA THR A 88 -13.66 23.94 8.89
C THR A 88 -13.27 22.55 9.44
N LEU A 89 -14.22 21.85 10.09
CA LEU A 89 -13.98 20.53 10.65
C LEU A 89 -13.63 19.50 9.57
N THR A 90 -14.35 19.50 8.46
CA THR A 90 -14.11 18.56 7.37
C THR A 90 -12.82 18.85 6.62
N GLU A 91 -12.49 20.12 6.40
CA GLU A 91 -11.20 20.52 5.78
C GLU A 91 -10.00 20.18 6.69
N LEU A 92 -10.14 20.35 8.02
CA LEU A 92 -9.12 19.87 8.96
C LEU A 92 -8.96 18.35 8.88
N GLY A 93 -10.05 17.59 8.88
CA GLY A 93 -10.01 16.15 8.72
C GLY A 93 -9.25 15.74 7.46
N TRP A 94 -9.61 16.34 6.33
CA TRP A 94 -8.97 16.03 5.05
C TRP A 94 -7.47 16.39 5.02
N VAL A 95 -7.07 17.55 5.56
CA VAL A 95 -5.65 17.95 5.56
C VAL A 95 -4.83 17.09 6.51
N TYR A 96 -5.39 16.69 7.65
CA TYR A 96 -4.69 15.77 8.55
C TYR A 96 -4.52 14.37 7.92
N ASP A 97 -5.52 13.86 7.17
CA ASP A 97 -5.37 12.63 6.36
C ASP A 97 -4.24 12.78 5.34
N ALA A 98 -4.21 13.89 4.58
CA ALA A 98 -3.16 14.14 3.60
C ALA A 98 -1.75 14.24 4.21
N MET A 99 -1.64 14.48 5.51
CA MET A 99 -0.39 14.46 6.29
C MET A 99 -0.16 13.12 7.02
N GLU A 100 -0.94 12.09 6.74
CA GLU A 100 -0.89 10.79 7.38
C GLU A 100 -1.11 10.84 8.92
N LYS A 101 -1.74 11.91 9.41
CA LYS A 101 -2.11 12.10 10.82
C LYS A 101 -3.54 11.61 11.06
N TYR A 102 -3.72 10.31 10.90
CA TYR A 102 -5.04 9.68 10.84
C TYR A 102 -5.88 9.86 12.11
N ASP A 103 -5.27 9.80 13.30
CA ASP A 103 -6.01 10.01 14.55
C ASP A 103 -6.53 11.45 14.69
N ASP A 104 -5.74 12.46 14.29
CA ASP A 104 -6.19 13.85 14.26
C ASP A 104 -7.31 14.04 13.22
N ALA A 105 -7.20 13.42 12.04
CA ALA A 105 -8.24 13.43 11.02
C ALA A 105 -9.56 12.87 11.55
N ILE A 106 -9.51 11.67 12.17
CA ILE A 106 -10.66 11.01 12.79
C ILE A 106 -11.32 11.92 13.84
N GLU A 107 -10.53 12.58 14.69
CA GLU A 107 -11.06 13.48 15.74
C GLU A 107 -11.94 14.58 15.14
N PHE A 108 -11.47 15.29 14.09
CA PHE A 108 -12.21 16.37 13.46
C PHE A 108 -13.42 15.87 12.66
N LEU A 109 -13.30 14.76 11.95
CA LEU A 109 -14.40 14.14 11.21
C LEU A 109 -15.52 13.66 12.15
N LEU A 110 -15.18 13.05 13.29
CA LEU A 110 -16.16 12.66 14.31
C LEU A 110 -16.86 13.86 14.96
N LYS A 111 -16.19 15.02 15.08
CA LYS A 111 -16.85 16.26 15.52
C LYS A 111 -17.87 16.71 14.48
N ALA A 112 -17.54 16.66 13.18
CA ALA A 112 -18.49 17.00 12.13
C ALA A 112 -19.70 16.04 12.10
N GLU A 113 -19.49 14.75 12.31
CA GLU A 113 -20.57 13.76 12.44
C GLU A 113 -21.51 14.11 13.62
N LYS A 114 -20.95 14.42 14.78
CA LYS A 114 -21.74 14.81 15.97
C LYS A 114 -22.59 16.06 15.77
N LEU A 115 -22.19 16.93 14.87
CA LEU A 115 -22.94 18.13 14.49
C LEU A 115 -24.00 17.85 13.39
N GLY A 116 -24.18 16.59 13.03
CA GLY A 116 -25.23 16.10 12.14
C GLY A 116 -24.79 15.88 10.69
N ARG A 117 -23.50 15.94 10.40
CA ARG A 117 -22.98 15.51 9.09
C ARG A 117 -22.77 14.00 9.07
N ASP A 118 -23.84 13.26 8.73
CA ASP A 118 -23.82 11.81 8.61
C ASP A 118 -24.24 11.43 7.18
N ASP A 119 -23.36 11.74 6.24
CA ASP A 119 -23.49 11.39 4.83
C ASP A 119 -22.49 10.29 4.43
N GLU A 120 -22.59 9.83 3.20
CA GLU A 120 -21.68 8.83 2.62
C GLU A 120 -20.24 9.29 2.70
N TRP A 121 -19.95 10.55 2.34
CA TRP A 121 -18.57 11.08 2.33
C TRP A 121 -17.92 11.02 3.71
N ILE A 122 -18.59 11.50 4.76
CA ILE A 122 -18.03 11.53 6.11
C ILE A 122 -17.74 10.13 6.64
N ASN A 123 -18.62 9.14 6.35
CA ASN A 123 -18.42 7.75 6.76
C ASN A 123 -17.27 7.11 5.98
N THR A 124 -17.11 7.42 4.70
CA THR A 124 -15.95 6.98 3.90
C THR A 124 -14.65 7.52 4.48
N GLU A 125 -14.54 8.82 4.71
CA GLU A 125 -13.32 9.44 5.25
C GLU A 125 -12.96 8.89 6.65
N ILE A 126 -13.94 8.75 7.54
CA ILE A 126 -13.70 8.14 8.86
C ILE A 126 -13.22 6.69 8.69
N GLY A 127 -13.86 5.92 7.82
CA GLY A 127 -13.53 4.52 7.59
C GLY A 127 -12.11 4.32 7.05
N LEU A 128 -11.71 5.12 6.06
CA LEU A 128 -10.36 5.10 5.49
C LEU A 128 -9.30 5.45 6.55
N ASN A 129 -9.53 6.52 7.31
CA ASN A 129 -8.58 6.93 8.35
C ASN A 129 -8.48 5.91 9.48
N LEU A 130 -9.58 5.27 9.88
CA LEU A 130 -9.57 4.16 10.85
C LEU A 130 -8.75 2.98 10.32
N GLY A 131 -8.97 2.58 9.07
CA GLY A 131 -8.20 1.50 8.45
C GLY A 131 -6.70 1.79 8.41
N ARG A 132 -6.31 3.01 7.99
CA ARG A 132 -4.91 3.46 7.92
C ARG A 132 -4.25 3.62 9.30
N SER A 133 -5.02 3.96 10.33
CA SER A 133 -4.52 4.05 11.72
C SER A 133 -4.38 2.69 12.42
N GLY A 134 -4.69 1.57 11.73
CA GLY A 134 -4.65 0.22 12.28
C GLY A 134 -5.92 -0.23 13.01
N LYS A 135 -6.97 0.61 13.07
CA LYS A 135 -8.30 0.26 13.59
C LYS A 135 -9.15 -0.39 12.50
N THR A 136 -8.61 -1.46 11.91
CA THR A 136 -9.09 -2.06 10.65
C THR A 136 -10.54 -2.47 10.71
N GLN A 137 -10.97 -3.16 11.79
CA GLN A 137 -12.35 -3.61 11.95
C GLN A 137 -13.34 -2.44 12.02
N GLU A 138 -13.02 -1.39 12.77
CA GLU A 138 -13.86 -0.20 12.86
C GLU A 138 -13.91 0.54 11.50
N GLY A 139 -12.80 0.54 10.76
CA GLY A 139 -12.72 1.08 9.41
C GLY A 139 -13.67 0.37 8.45
N ILE A 140 -13.67 -0.96 8.47
CA ILE A 140 -14.59 -1.79 7.67
C ILE A 140 -16.05 -1.44 7.99
N GLU A 141 -16.44 -1.42 9.25
CA GLU A 141 -17.81 -1.10 9.68
C GLU A 141 -18.27 0.28 9.19
N ARG A 142 -17.37 1.26 9.18
CA ARG A 142 -17.66 2.60 8.66
C ARG A 142 -17.81 2.62 7.15
N LEU A 143 -16.95 1.93 6.43
CA LEU A 143 -17.06 1.83 4.96
C LEU A 143 -18.30 1.04 4.54
N GLU A 144 -18.66 -0.03 5.25
CA GLU A 144 -19.90 -0.77 4.99
C GLU A 144 -21.14 0.12 5.23
N LYS A 145 -21.14 0.95 6.30
CA LYS A 145 -22.18 1.96 6.53
C LYS A 145 -22.22 2.95 5.37
N SER A 146 -21.08 3.49 4.96
CA SER A 146 -21.00 4.40 3.81
C SER A 146 -21.57 3.77 2.54
N LEU A 147 -21.23 2.52 2.23
CA LEU A 147 -21.70 1.80 1.06
C LEU A 147 -23.24 1.72 1.00
N THR A 148 -23.92 1.65 2.15
CA THR A 148 -25.40 1.67 2.21
C THR A 148 -26.01 3.02 1.87
N MET A 149 -25.22 4.09 1.86
CA MET A 149 -25.66 5.46 1.61
C MET A 149 -25.36 5.92 0.18
N VAL A 150 -24.49 5.18 -0.54
CA VAL A 150 -24.13 5.50 -1.94
C VAL A 150 -25.35 5.37 -2.85
N GLU A 151 -25.59 6.38 -3.69
CA GLU A 151 -26.69 6.35 -4.68
C GLU A 151 -26.54 5.19 -5.66
N ASP A 152 -27.66 4.68 -6.18
CA ASP A 152 -27.67 3.45 -7.00
C ASP A 152 -26.86 3.58 -8.30
N ASP A 153 -26.79 4.77 -8.86
CA ASP A 153 -26.10 5.10 -10.10
C ASP A 153 -24.64 5.60 -9.90
N ASP A 154 -24.23 5.82 -8.66
CA ASP A 154 -22.82 6.18 -8.37
C ASP A 154 -21.93 4.93 -8.35
N ILE A 155 -21.65 4.41 -9.54
CA ILE A 155 -20.83 3.21 -9.74
C ILE A 155 -19.37 3.44 -9.32
N GLU A 156 -18.83 4.64 -9.57
CA GLU A 156 -17.43 4.96 -9.22
C GLU A 156 -17.21 4.87 -7.71
N GLN A 157 -18.11 5.44 -6.92
CA GLN A 157 -18.02 5.39 -5.47
C GLN A 157 -18.24 3.97 -4.92
N LYS A 158 -19.17 3.21 -5.50
CA LYS A 158 -19.33 1.79 -5.16
C LYS A 158 -18.08 0.96 -5.43
N ILE A 159 -17.44 1.17 -6.58
CA ILE A 159 -16.15 0.53 -6.91
C ILE A 159 -15.10 0.87 -5.86
N PHE A 160 -14.95 2.16 -5.55
CA PHE A 160 -13.96 2.63 -4.61
C PHE A 160 -14.15 2.00 -3.23
N ILE A 161 -15.34 2.13 -2.64
CA ILE A 161 -15.61 1.63 -1.29
C ILE A 161 -15.48 0.10 -1.21
N ASN A 162 -16.01 -0.65 -2.20
CA ASN A 162 -15.82 -2.10 -2.22
C ASN A 162 -14.34 -2.50 -2.29
N SER A 163 -13.53 -1.77 -3.06
CA SER A 163 -12.09 -2.03 -3.14
C SER A 163 -11.40 -1.83 -1.79
N GLU A 164 -11.72 -0.73 -1.09
CA GLU A 164 -11.14 -0.43 0.22
C GLU A 164 -11.58 -1.43 1.29
N ILE A 165 -12.87 -1.81 1.31
CA ILE A 165 -13.37 -2.84 2.24
C ILE A 165 -12.66 -4.17 1.99
N GLY A 166 -12.55 -4.60 0.74
CA GLY A 166 -11.87 -5.84 0.39
C GLY A 166 -10.41 -5.83 0.82
N TRP A 167 -9.71 -4.73 0.57
CA TRP A 167 -8.34 -4.53 0.99
C TRP A 167 -8.17 -4.59 2.52
N LEU A 168 -9.07 -3.98 3.29
CA LEU A 168 -9.04 -4.01 4.75
C LEU A 168 -9.30 -5.41 5.32
N TYR A 169 -10.23 -6.19 4.73
CA TYR A 169 -10.49 -7.56 5.17
C TYR A 169 -9.25 -8.46 5.04
N GLY A 170 -8.43 -8.27 4.01
CA GLY A 170 -7.15 -8.98 3.85
C GLY A 170 -6.07 -8.55 4.86
N ARG A 171 -6.28 -7.45 5.57
CA ARG A 171 -5.31 -6.85 6.51
C ARG A 171 -5.76 -6.85 7.97
N LEU A 172 -6.79 -7.60 8.29
CA LEU A 172 -7.13 -7.91 9.69
C LEU A 172 -6.00 -8.73 10.35
N GLU A 173 -5.91 -8.70 11.67
CA GLU A 173 -4.97 -9.57 12.42
C GLU A 173 -5.16 -11.05 12.05
N GLU A 174 -6.42 -11.45 11.87
CA GLU A 174 -6.80 -12.73 11.23
C GLU A 174 -7.47 -12.39 9.89
N PRO A 175 -6.76 -12.50 8.76
CA PRO A 175 -7.30 -12.13 7.45
C PRO A 175 -8.57 -12.90 7.09
N ASN A 176 -9.59 -12.18 6.67
CA ASN A 176 -10.81 -12.78 6.16
C ASN A 176 -10.80 -12.79 4.62
N VAL A 177 -10.08 -13.77 4.08
CA VAL A 177 -9.88 -13.94 2.63
C VAL A 177 -11.19 -14.05 1.87
N GLU A 178 -12.21 -14.74 2.43
CA GLU A 178 -13.53 -14.89 1.79
C GLU A 178 -14.23 -13.54 1.63
N ALA A 179 -14.24 -12.73 2.69
CA ALA A 179 -14.83 -11.40 2.64
C ALA A 179 -14.03 -10.46 1.72
N ALA A 180 -12.68 -10.51 1.78
CA ALA A 180 -11.81 -9.74 0.89
C ALA A 180 -12.13 -10.03 -0.57
N LEU A 181 -12.12 -11.29 -0.97
CA LEU A 181 -12.46 -11.72 -2.34
C LEU A 181 -13.85 -11.30 -2.77
N ARG A 182 -14.86 -11.41 -1.87
CA ARG A 182 -16.23 -11.00 -2.18
C ARG A 182 -16.30 -9.52 -2.58
N TYR A 183 -15.70 -8.63 -1.79
CA TYR A 183 -15.76 -7.19 -2.06
C TYR A 183 -14.89 -6.79 -3.27
N LEU A 184 -13.68 -7.34 -3.42
CA LEU A 184 -12.83 -7.09 -4.60
C LEU A 184 -13.49 -7.58 -5.89
N THR A 185 -14.17 -8.73 -5.84
CA THR A 185 -14.94 -9.27 -6.99
C THR A 185 -16.07 -8.34 -7.37
N VAL A 186 -16.83 -7.79 -6.39
CA VAL A 186 -17.88 -6.80 -6.67
C VAL A 186 -17.29 -5.57 -7.37
N ALA A 187 -16.16 -5.06 -6.91
CA ALA A 187 -15.49 -3.93 -7.58
C ALA A 187 -15.14 -4.26 -9.05
N LYS A 188 -14.66 -5.49 -9.29
CA LYS A 188 -14.36 -5.98 -10.65
C LYS A 188 -15.61 -6.09 -11.52
N GLU A 189 -16.70 -6.65 -10.99
CA GLU A 189 -17.99 -6.79 -11.70
C GLU A 189 -18.61 -5.43 -12.02
N LEU A 190 -18.39 -4.41 -11.18
CA LEU A 190 -18.79 -3.03 -11.44
C LEU A 190 -17.94 -2.33 -12.49
N GLY A 191 -16.85 -2.97 -12.97
CA GLY A 191 -16.06 -2.52 -14.11
C GLY A 191 -14.64 -2.07 -13.80
N ARG A 192 -14.15 -2.21 -12.56
CA ARG A 192 -12.74 -1.95 -12.24
C ARG A 192 -11.85 -3.06 -12.80
N ASP A 193 -10.91 -2.73 -13.66
CA ASP A 193 -9.89 -3.66 -14.16
C ASP A 193 -8.57 -2.89 -14.30
N ASP A 194 -7.92 -2.61 -13.18
CA ASP A 194 -6.62 -1.98 -13.09
C ASP A 194 -5.57 -2.92 -12.48
N GLU A 195 -4.33 -2.48 -12.51
CA GLU A 195 -3.18 -3.25 -11.99
C GLU A 195 -3.27 -3.47 -10.48
N TRP A 196 -3.88 -2.53 -9.74
CA TRP A 196 -4.03 -2.63 -8.31
C TRP A 196 -5.04 -3.73 -7.93
N LEU A 197 -6.27 -3.66 -8.49
CA LEU A 197 -7.32 -4.63 -8.19
C LEU A 197 -6.89 -6.07 -8.55
N ASN A 198 -6.27 -6.24 -9.72
CA ASN A 198 -5.80 -7.55 -10.12
C ASN A 198 -4.69 -8.08 -9.20
N SER A 199 -3.81 -7.21 -8.68
CA SER A 199 -2.81 -7.61 -7.70
C SER A 199 -3.41 -8.06 -6.37
N GLU A 200 -4.41 -7.34 -5.86
CA GLU A 200 -5.09 -7.70 -4.61
C GLU A 200 -5.89 -9.02 -4.78
N LEU A 201 -6.61 -9.19 -5.89
CA LEU A 201 -7.29 -10.46 -6.19
C LEU A 201 -6.29 -11.62 -6.29
N GLY A 202 -5.17 -11.41 -6.97
CA GLY A 202 -4.12 -12.42 -7.08
C GLY A 202 -3.52 -12.78 -5.71
N PHE A 203 -3.31 -11.79 -4.86
CA PHE A 203 -2.78 -11.99 -3.52
C PHE A 203 -3.74 -12.81 -2.64
N GLU A 204 -5.00 -12.42 -2.57
CA GLU A 204 -6.00 -13.10 -1.76
C GLU A 204 -6.28 -14.54 -2.25
N LEU A 205 -6.35 -14.75 -3.57
CA LEU A 205 -6.51 -16.08 -4.17
C LEU A 205 -5.29 -16.99 -3.94
N GLY A 206 -4.10 -16.40 -3.81
CA GLY A 206 -2.85 -17.14 -3.62
C GLY A 206 -2.75 -17.93 -2.32
N TYR A 207 -3.54 -17.57 -1.30
CA TYR A 207 -3.55 -18.29 -0.02
C TYR A 207 -4.15 -19.70 -0.11
N ASN A 208 -5.05 -19.94 -1.06
CA ASN A 208 -5.68 -21.24 -1.21
C ASN A 208 -4.99 -22.06 -2.33
N PRO A 209 -4.49 -23.28 -2.04
CA PRO A 209 -3.85 -24.14 -3.02
C PRO A 209 -4.70 -24.38 -4.29
N ASP A 210 -6.03 -24.47 -4.16
CA ASP A 210 -6.95 -24.77 -5.25
C ASP A 210 -7.16 -23.58 -6.21
N THR A 211 -6.80 -22.36 -5.79
CA THR A 211 -6.98 -21.12 -6.59
C THR A 211 -5.68 -20.51 -7.10
N LYS A 212 -4.53 -21.17 -6.88
CA LYS A 212 -3.21 -20.64 -7.30
C LYS A 212 -3.10 -20.36 -8.81
N GLU A 213 -3.73 -21.16 -9.66
CA GLU A 213 -3.74 -20.90 -11.10
C GLU A 213 -4.57 -19.65 -11.46
N GLU A 214 -5.64 -19.39 -10.72
CA GLU A 214 -6.44 -18.18 -10.88
C GLU A 214 -5.69 -16.95 -10.36
N ALA A 215 -5.05 -17.07 -9.20
CA ALA A 215 -4.16 -16.06 -8.65
C ALA A 215 -3.07 -15.65 -9.65
N LEU A 216 -2.44 -16.63 -10.29
CA LEU A 216 -1.41 -16.42 -11.31
C LEU A 216 -1.95 -15.58 -12.48
N LYS A 217 -3.16 -15.87 -12.98
CA LYS A 217 -3.79 -15.10 -14.07
C LYS A 217 -4.02 -13.64 -13.67
N HIS A 218 -4.38 -13.40 -12.41
CA HIS A 218 -4.57 -12.07 -11.89
C HIS A 218 -3.25 -11.29 -11.81
N PHE A 219 -2.16 -11.88 -11.34
CA PHE A 219 -0.86 -11.23 -11.37
C PHE A 219 -0.36 -10.99 -12.80
N GLU A 220 -0.58 -11.92 -13.72
CA GLU A 220 -0.27 -11.73 -15.15
C GLU A 220 -1.06 -10.56 -15.74
N ARG A 221 -2.36 -10.46 -15.38
CA ARG A 221 -3.19 -9.32 -15.79
C ARG A 221 -2.69 -8.00 -15.20
N ALA A 222 -2.28 -7.96 -13.95
CA ALA A 222 -1.69 -6.78 -13.32
C ALA A 222 -0.42 -6.31 -14.06
N ILE A 223 0.44 -7.25 -14.46
CA ILE A 223 1.64 -6.99 -15.25
C ILE A 223 1.29 -6.46 -16.65
N GLU A 224 0.31 -7.04 -17.32
CA GLU A 224 -0.18 -6.55 -18.62
C GLU A 224 -0.71 -5.12 -18.55
N LEU A 225 -1.36 -4.76 -17.44
CA LEU A 225 -1.89 -3.42 -17.18
C LEU A 225 -0.82 -2.41 -16.76
N GLY A 226 0.43 -2.86 -16.62
CA GLY A 226 1.59 -1.98 -16.41
C GLY A 226 2.26 -2.09 -15.05
N ARG A 227 1.79 -2.96 -14.13
CA ARG A 227 2.47 -3.16 -12.86
C ARG A 227 3.82 -3.84 -13.09
N ASN A 228 4.88 -3.19 -12.61
CA ASN A 228 6.25 -3.67 -12.82
C ASN A 228 7.14 -3.31 -11.64
N ASP A 229 6.75 -3.73 -10.43
CA ASP A 229 7.55 -3.63 -9.22
C ASP A 229 8.10 -5.02 -8.83
N ALA A 230 9.10 -5.05 -7.94
CA ALA A 230 9.72 -6.31 -7.52
C ALA A 230 8.70 -7.24 -6.85
N TRP A 231 7.73 -6.70 -6.11
CA TRP A 231 6.72 -7.47 -5.40
C TRP A 231 5.81 -8.28 -6.35
N VAL A 232 5.33 -7.67 -7.45
CA VAL A 232 4.45 -8.41 -8.39
C VAL A 232 5.18 -9.56 -9.07
N TRP A 233 6.47 -9.39 -9.37
CA TRP A 233 7.30 -10.46 -9.94
C TRP A 233 7.62 -11.54 -8.91
N GLU A 234 7.84 -11.17 -7.64
CA GLU A 234 8.00 -12.10 -6.53
C GLU A 234 6.75 -12.98 -6.34
N MET A 235 5.57 -12.36 -6.22
CA MET A 235 4.30 -13.08 -6.06
C MET A 235 4.05 -14.04 -7.22
N ARG A 236 4.26 -13.58 -8.45
CA ARG A 236 4.18 -14.44 -9.63
C ARG A 236 5.19 -15.58 -9.56
N GLY A 237 6.42 -15.31 -9.18
CA GLY A 237 7.49 -16.31 -9.05
C GLY A 237 7.16 -17.38 -8.00
N THR A 238 6.65 -16.95 -6.85
CA THR A 238 6.25 -17.83 -5.75
C THR A 238 5.11 -18.78 -6.16
N LEU A 239 4.06 -18.25 -6.80
CA LEU A 239 2.97 -19.07 -7.32
C LEU A 239 3.44 -20.06 -8.36
N LEU A 240 4.33 -19.65 -9.26
CA LEU A 240 4.89 -20.55 -10.29
C LEU A 240 5.78 -21.63 -9.68
N LEU A 241 6.53 -21.30 -8.63
CA LEU A 241 7.33 -22.28 -7.88
C LEU A 241 6.42 -23.34 -7.22
N ASP A 242 5.33 -22.90 -6.61
CA ASP A 242 4.33 -23.76 -5.99
C ASP A 242 3.57 -24.64 -7.01
N LEU A 243 3.39 -24.12 -8.23
CA LEU A 243 2.81 -24.84 -9.37
C LEU A 243 3.83 -25.70 -10.14
N GLU A 244 5.06 -25.83 -9.61
CA GLU A 244 6.17 -26.57 -10.20
C GLU A 244 6.60 -26.07 -11.61
N LYS A 245 6.26 -24.83 -11.97
CA LYS A 245 6.65 -24.17 -13.22
C LYS A 245 7.99 -23.46 -13.07
N TYR A 246 9.04 -24.22 -12.80
CA TYR A 246 10.34 -23.74 -12.29
C TYR A 246 11.07 -22.77 -13.22
N GLU A 247 11.02 -22.97 -14.55
CA GLU A 247 11.66 -22.05 -15.51
C GLU A 247 10.98 -20.67 -15.52
N GLU A 248 9.64 -20.64 -15.48
CA GLU A 248 8.88 -19.39 -15.43
C GLU A 248 9.04 -18.68 -14.08
N ALA A 249 9.12 -19.45 -12.98
CA ALA A 249 9.43 -18.93 -11.65
C ALA A 249 10.81 -18.28 -11.63
N LEU A 250 11.83 -18.96 -12.18
CA LEU A 250 13.19 -18.43 -12.29
C LEU A 250 13.25 -17.12 -13.07
N ASP A 251 12.50 -17.01 -14.18
CA ASP A 251 12.41 -15.74 -14.96
C ASP A 251 11.78 -14.61 -14.11
N SER A 252 10.73 -14.94 -13.34
CA SER A 252 10.07 -13.98 -12.46
C SER A 252 11.00 -13.47 -11.36
N PHE A 253 11.71 -14.35 -10.65
CA PHE A 253 12.66 -13.96 -9.62
C PHE A 253 13.87 -13.18 -10.18
N LYS A 254 14.31 -13.47 -11.41
CA LYS A 254 15.33 -12.67 -12.09
C LYS A 254 14.85 -11.23 -12.33
N LYS A 255 13.59 -11.04 -12.71
CA LYS A 255 13.00 -9.72 -12.90
C LYS A 255 12.84 -8.98 -11.57
N ALA A 256 12.38 -9.67 -10.52
CA ALA A 256 12.33 -9.11 -9.17
C ALA A 256 13.70 -8.65 -8.70
N TYR A 257 14.73 -9.50 -8.84
CA TYR A 257 16.11 -9.19 -8.48
C TYR A 257 16.70 -8.01 -9.28
N ALA A 258 16.33 -7.87 -10.55
CA ALA A 258 16.78 -6.74 -11.37
C ALA A 258 16.17 -5.39 -10.94
N LEU A 259 15.01 -5.42 -10.28
CA LEU A 259 14.32 -4.23 -9.76
C LEU A 259 14.72 -3.91 -8.31
N ASN A 260 15.05 -4.93 -7.54
CA ASN A 260 15.53 -4.83 -6.16
C ASN A 260 16.51 -5.98 -5.89
N ASP A 261 17.77 -5.68 -5.54
CA ASP A 261 18.87 -6.65 -5.39
C ASP A 261 18.88 -7.40 -4.04
N ASP A 262 17.70 -7.75 -3.54
CA ASP A 262 17.49 -8.49 -2.31
C ASP A 262 18.00 -9.95 -2.42
N GLY A 263 18.69 -10.43 -1.38
CA GLY A 263 19.20 -11.80 -1.27
C GLY A 263 18.13 -12.89 -1.38
N TRP A 264 16.92 -12.61 -0.92
CA TRP A 264 15.78 -13.50 -1.01
C TRP A 264 15.47 -13.97 -2.45
N TYR A 265 15.60 -13.07 -3.44
CA TYR A 265 15.37 -13.45 -4.84
C TYR A 265 16.46 -14.39 -5.37
N LEU A 266 17.71 -14.23 -4.90
CA LEU A 266 18.79 -15.16 -5.25
C LEU A 266 18.56 -16.53 -4.62
N TYR A 267 18.11 -16.60 -3.38
CA TYR A 267 17.69 -17.84 -2.73
C TYR A 267 16.59 -18.54 -3.52
N SER A 268 15.52 -17.82 -3.88
CA SER A 268 14.41 -18.34 -4.66
C SER A 268 14.81 -18.81 -6.06
N MET A 269 15.74 -18.09 -6.72
CA MET A 269 16.35 -18.53 -7.98
C MET A 269 17.14 -19.82 -7.79
N GLY A 270 17.90 -19.94 -6.69
CA GLY A 270 18.64 -21.15 -6.34
C GLY A 270 17.73 -22.37 -6.20
N ARG A 271 16.61 -22.21 -5.50
CA ARG A 271 15.56 -23.24 -5.38
C ARG A 271 15.02 -23.67 -6.74
N CYS A 272 14.68 -22.72 -7.62
CA CYS A 272 14.23 -23.03 -8.97
C CYS A 272 15.30 -23.81 -9.76
N LEU A 273 16.55 -23.35 -9.75
CA LEU A 273 17.66 -23.97 -10.46
C LEU A 273 17.93 -25.38 -9.97
N ARG A 274 17.86 -25.63 -8.65
CA ARG A 274 17.99 -26.98 -8.08
C ARG A 274 16.86 -27.90 -8.55
N ARG A 275 15.62 -27.43 -8.56
CA ARG A 275 14.47 -28.19 -9.06
C ARG A 275 14.57 -28.49 -10.56
N LEU A 276 15.29 -27.67 -11.32
CA LEU A 276 15.62 -27.85 -12.74
C LEU A 276 16.88 -28.70 -12.95
N GLU A 277 17.47 -29.26 -11.89
CA GLU A 277 18.71 -30.04 -11.90
C GLU A 277 19.93 -29.27 -12.47
N ARG A 278 19.87 -27.91 -12.45
CA ARG A 278 20.95 -26.99 -12.88
C ARG A 278 21.83 -26.65 -11.67
N TYR A 279 22.44 -27.67 -11.08
CA TYR A 279 23.08 -27.63 -9.76
C TYR A 279 24.25 -26.65 -9.68
N GLU A 280 25.12 -26.56 -10.70
CA GLU A 280 26.26 -25.65 -10.68
C GLU A 280 25.80 -24.18 -10.70
N GLU A 281 24.70 -23.89 -11.42
CA GLU A 281 24.11 -22.56 -11.44
C GLU A 281 23.40 -22.26 -10.09
N ALA A 282 22.72 -23.24 -9.52
CA ALA A 282 22.11 -23.12 -8.19
C ALA A 282 23.16 -22.77 -7.13
N ILE A 283 24.25 -23.54 -7.07
CA ILE A 283 25.36 -23.30 -6.14
C ILE A 283 25.89 -21.85 -6.25
N LYS A 284 26.08 -21.37 -7.48
CA LYS A 284 26.61 -20.02 -7.71
C LYS A 284 25.72 -18.93 -7.14
N VAL A 285 24.40 -19.03 -7.35
CA VAL A 285 23.45 -17.99 -6.89
C VAL A 285 23.19 -18.12 -5.38
N LEU A 286 23.13 -19.35 -4.84
CA LEU A 286 22.93 -19.62 -3.42
C LEU A 286 24.13 -19.15 -2.59
N LEU A 287 25.36 -19.33 -3.06
CA LEU A 287 26.54 -18.79 -2.38
C LEU A 287 26.52 -17.26 -2.33
N LYS A 288 25.98 -16.61 -3.36
CA LYS A 288 25.81 -15.15 -3.36
C LYS A 288 24.70 -14.72 -2.39
N SER A 289 23.56 -15.41 -2.37
CA SER A 289 22.48 -15.17 -1.40
C SER A 289 23.02 -15.31 0.02
N ARG A 290 23.64 -16.44 0.32
CA ARG A 290 24.24 -16.74 1.62
C ARG A 290 25.22 -15.65 2.11
N GLN A 291 26.04 -15.12 1.18
CA GLN A 291 26.97 -14.05 1.55
C GLN A 291 26.23 -12.77 1.96
N ILE A 292 25.16 -12.42 1.26
CA ILE A 292 24.30 -11.27 1.60
C ILE A 292 23.68 -11.49 2.98
N SER A 293 23.05 -12.65 3.23
CA SER A 293 22.47 -12.98 4.53
C SER A 293 23.48 -12.91 5.67
N LEU A 294 24.70 -13.39 5.45
CA LEU A 294 25.78 -13.29 6.46
C LEU A 294 26.24 -11.86 6.71
N ASP A 295 26.30 -11.02 5.69
CA ASP A 295 26.68 -9.60 5.81
C ASP A 295 25.58 -8.79 6.54
N GLU A 296 24.32 -9.24 6.47
CA GLU A 296 23.15 -8.68 7.17
C GLU A 296 22.93 -9.29 8.56
N GLU A 297 23.78 -10.20 8.98
CA GLU A 297 23.66 -10.97 10.24
C GLU A 297 22.40 -11.86 10.30
N ASP A 298 21.88 -12.22 9.14
CA ASP A 298 20.70 -13.08 8.98
C ASP A 298 21.06 -14.58 9.03
N VAL A 299 20.02 -15.40 9.08
CA VAL A 299 20.12 -16.85 9.12
C VAL A 299 20.37 -17.42 7.74
N VAL A 300 21.24 -18.39 7.66
CA VAL A 300 21.61 -19.05 6.40
C VAL A 300 21.17 -20.52 6.31
N ASP A 301 20.24 -20.96 7.17
CA ASP A 301 19.80 -22.35 7.22
C ASP A 301 19.15 -22.80 5.91
N GLY A 302 18.33 -21.95 5.31
CA GLY A 302 17.68 -22.24 4.03
C GLY A 302 18.67 -22.35 2.88
N GLU A 303 19.60 -21.38 2.74
CA GLU A 303 20.63 -21.43 1.72
C GLU A 303 21.55 -22.65 1.90
N ASP A 304 21.91 -22.98 3.14
CA ASP A 304 22.78 -24.11 3.43
C ASP A 304 22.11 -25.46 3.12
N LEU A 305 20.81 -25.62 3.37
CA LEU A 305 20.05 -26.81 2.95
C LEU A 305 19.99 -26.93 1.43
N GLU A 306 19.68 -25.85 0.70
CA GLU A 306 19.63 -25.84 -0.76
C GLU A 306 21.02 -26.09 -1.40
N LEU A 307 22.10 -25.56 -0.77
CA LEU A 307 23.47 -25.85 -1.17
C LEU A 307 23.81 -27.33 -0.96
N ALA A 308 23.45 -27.91 0.19
CA ALA A 308 23.68 -29.34 0.46
C ALA A 308 23.02 -30.24 -0.61
N PHE A 309 21.75 -29.96 -0.94
CA PHE A 309 21.05 -30.62 -2.04
C PHE A 309 21.77 -30.47 -3.39
N SER A 310 22.21 -29.27 -3.70
CA SER A 310 22.87 -28.96 -4.98
C SER A 310 24.22 -29.65 -5.10
N TYR A 311 24.99 -29.73 -4.00
CA TYR A 311 26.27 -30.46 -3.95
C TYR A 311 26.08 -31.99 -4.06
N ILE A 312 24.97 -32.54 -3.54
CA ILE A 312 24.59 -33.94 -3.81
C ILE A 312 24.38 -34.13 -5.31
N GLY A 313 23.67 -33.20 -5.97
CA GLY A 313 23.39 -33.29 -7.40
C GLY A 313 24.64 -33.34 -8.28
N ILE A 314 25.73 -32.66 -7.90
CA ILE A 314 27.00 -32.71 -8.62
C ILE A 314 27.95 -33.82 -8.09
N GLY A 315 27.53 -34.58 -7.08
CA GLY A 315 28.33 -35.66 -6.50
C GLY A 315 29.41 -35.26 -5.50
N ASP A 316 29.42 -34.01 -5.05
CA ASP A 316 30.39 -33.51 -4.05
C ASP A 316 29.88 -33.77 -2.63
N LYS A 317 30.19 -34.97 -2.14
CA LYS A 317 29.79 -35.42 -0.81
C LYS A 317 30.34 -34.55 0.30
N GLU A 318 31.62 -34.17 0.23
CA GLU A 318 32.31 -33.43 1.30
C GLU A 318 31.64 -32.06 1.54
N LYS A 319 31.33 -31.37 0.45
CA LYS A 319 30.61 -30.09 0.54
C LYS A 319 29.17 -30.24 0.99
N ALA A 320 28.47 -31.28 0.55
CA ALA A 320 27.13 -31.56 1.03
C ALA A 320 27.08 -31.78 2.55
N GLU A 321 28.05 -32.53 3.11
CA GLU A 321 28.19 -32.74 4.55
C GLU A 321 28.52 -31.44 5.28
N GLU A 322 29.40 -30.59 4.72
CA GLU A 322 29.79 -29.30 5.26
C GLU A 322 28.56 -28.38 5.42
N TYR A 323 27.77 -28.21 4.34
CA TYR A 323 26.60 -27.33 4.37
C TYR A 323 25.45 -27.88 5.20
N LEU A 324 25.21 -29.20 5.20
CA LEU A 324 24.22 -29.81 6.10
C LEU A 324 24.57 -29.57 7.57
N LYS A 325 25.86 -29.64 7.93
CA LYS A 325 26.32 -29.34 9.30
C LYS A 325 26.07 -27.88 9.64
N SER A 326 26.40 -26.97 8.75
CA SER A 326 26.18 -25.52 8.94
C SER A 326 24.70 -25.19 9.13
N ALA A 327 23.81 -25.78 8.28
CA ALA A 327 22.38 -25.62 8.42
C ALA A 327 21.86 -26.09 9.79
N ARG A 328 22.30 -27.27 10.25
CA ARG A 328 21.92 -27.79 11.58
C ARG A 328 22.35 -26.89 12.73
N GLU A 329 23.57 -26.35 12.68
CA GLU A 329 24.07 -25.43 13.69
C GLU A 329 23.22 -24.13 13.73
N ALA A 330 22.80 -23.61 12.57
CA ALA A 330 21.94 -22.46 12.45
C ALA A 330 20.54 -22.74 12.99
N ILE A 331 19.92 -23.86 12.58
CA ILE A 331 18.59 -24.31 13.03
C ILE A 331 18.56 -24.53 14.56
N GLU A 332 19.59 -25.19 15.13
CA GLU A 332 19.67 -25.41 16.56
C GLU A 332 19.81 -24.11 17.34
N LYS A 333 20.66 -23.21 16.86
CA LYS A 333 20.88 -21.91 17.50
C LYS A 333 19.60 -21.06 17.57
N GLN A 334 18.73 -21.17 16.56
CA GLN A 334 17.50 -20.38 16.46
C GLN A 334 16.25 -21.09 16.96
N GLY A 335 16.29 -22.42 17.09
CA GLY A 335 15.13 -23.21 17.48
C GLY A 335 14.04 -23.27 16.39
N THR A 336 14.46 -23.18 15.11
CA THR A 336 13.54 -23.15 13.94
C THR A 336 13.15 -24.53 13.43
N LEU A 337 13.66 -25.62 14.02
CA LEU A 337 13.36 -26.98 13.58
C LEU A 337 11.86 -27.26 13.60
N ASN A 338 11.33 -27.67 12.47
CA ASN A 338 9.96 -28.16 12.29
C ASN A 338 9.95 -29.42 11.45
N ASP A 339 8.78 -30.05 11.28
CA ASP A 339 8.64 -31.32 10.57
C ASP A 339 9.10 -31.21 9.10
N TYR A 340 8.84 -30.09 8.44
CA TYR A 340 9.25 -29.85 7.06
C TYR A 340 10.79 -29.79 6.93
N ILE A 341 11.45 -29.00 7.74
CA ILE A 341 12.93 -28.88 7.77
C ILE A 341 13.55 -30.23 8.13
N GLN A 342 12.95 -30.99 9.04
CA GLN A 342 13.43 -32.33 9.39
C GLN A 342 13.32 -33.31 8.22
N GLU A 343 12.27 -33.23 7.40
CA GLU A 343 12.16 -34.02 6.17
C GLU A 343 13.26 -33.67 5.17
N GLU A 344 13.52 -32.41 4.91
CA GLU A 344 14.60 -31.96 4.02
C GLU A 344 15.97 -32.48 4.51
N ILE A 345 16.26 -32.36 5.81
CA ILE A 345 17.49 -32.91 6.40
C ILE A 345 17.59 -34.43 6.14
N ASN A 346 16.51 -35.15 6.35
CA ASN A 346 16.51 -36.63 6.13
C ASN A 346 16.74 -36.98 4.65
N GLU A 347 16.21 -36.19 3.73
CA GLU A 347 16.45 -36.39 2.28
C GLU A 347 17.92 -36.12 1.91
N ILE A 348 18.52 -35.06 2.45
CA ILE A 348 19.95 -34.74 2.25
C ILE A 348 20.80 -35.89 2.78
N GLU A 349 20.55 -36.38 3.99
CA GLU A 349 21.29 -37.54 4.55
C GLU A 349 21.21 -38.79 3.68
N LYS A 350 20.03 -39.14 3.16
CA LYS A 350 19.85 -40.25 2.21
C LYS A 350 20.66 -40.04 0.94
N GLY A 351 20.67 -38.81 0.40
CA GLY A 351 21.46 -38.41 -0.75
C GLY A 351 22.98 -38.62 -0.50
N ILE A 352 23.48 -38.12 0.61
CA ILE A 352 24.89 -38.31 1.01
C ILE A 352 25.26 -39.78 1.15
N LEU A 353 24.40 -40.55 1.79
CA LEU A 353 24.60 -42.03 1.91
C LEU A 353 24.64 -42.74 0.55
N SER A 354 23.86 -42.28 -0.41
CA SER A 354 23.88 -42.85 -1.77
C SER A 354 25.22 -42.62 -2.48
N LEU A 355 25.80 -41.41 -2.32
CA LEU A 355 27.12 -41.10 -2.86
C LEU A 355 28.23 -41.97 -2.25
N THR A 356 28.09 -42.33 -0.97
CA THR A 356 29.06 -43.21 -0.28
C THR A 356 29.07 -44.63 -0.83
N ARG A 357 27.97 -45.12 -1.40
CA ARG A 357 27.84 -46.46 -1.97
C ARG A 357 28.36 -46.55 -3.41
N LEU A 358 28.55 -45.45 -4.07
CA LEU A 358 28.99 -45.34 -5.46
C LEU A 358 30.49 -45.07 -5.58
N SER A 359 31.13 -44.60 -4.49
CA SER A 359 32.56 -44.39 -4.31
C SER A 359 33.24 -45.68 -3.76
#